data_5c5c22e6ef4c6351342cc5c9ecf2a8f3
#
_entry.id   5c5c22e6ef4c6351342cc5c9ecf2a8f3
#
_cell.length_a   1.000
_cell.length_b   1.000
_cell.length_c   1.000
_cell.angle_alpha   90.00
_cell.angle_beta   90.00
_cell.angle_gamma   90.00
#
_symmetry.space_group_name_H-M   'P 1'
#
loop_
_entity.id
_entity.type
_entity.pdbx_description
1 polymer ?
#
loop_
_entity_poly.entity_id
_entity_poly.type
_entity_poly.pdbx_seq_one_letter_code
_entity_poly.pdbx_strand_id
1 'polypeptide(L)'
;MKREAKLSSGPDVSRLTPHASLTGLSKPTLARLAKLNITSKFDLALHLPLRYDDETHLYPIKDAPDGQHVLVEGEVTECDIKYRPRRQLVVHIADGGGALALRFFSFYGSQVKHLEAGARVRAFGEIRQGFFGAEMVHPRYRIVHAGMPVAEALTPVYPTTAGMGQDTLRKLIERALVSEKLEETLPEDLLKRLKLPRFRDAVFFLHNPSPEVAQEALQSRTHPAWRRMKFDELLAQQLSMRVHRERRRGLGAPALHARGDLVEKLLTALPFTLTGAQARVAAQIRDDLTRPHPMQRLLQGDVGSGKTVVAALAALQDRKSTR
;
A
#
# COMPACT_ATOMS: atom_id res chain seq x y z
N MET A 1 -21.21 39.83 36.08
CA MET A 1 -21.74 38.49 35.69
C MET A 1 -21.08 38.11 34.36
N LYS A 2 -20.00 37.30 34.41
CA LYS A 2 -19.32 36.75 33.23
C LYS A 2 -20.00 35.44 32.89
N ARG A 3 -20.64 35.37 31.72
CA ARG A 3 -21.11 34.10 31.14
C ARG A 3 -19.94 33.47 30.42
N GLU A 4 -19.39 32.42 31.01
CA GLU A 4 -18.48 31.50 30.34
C GLU A 4 -19.30 30.71 29.30
N ALA A 5 -18.99 30.94 28.01
CA ALA A 5 -19.47 30.11 26.92
C ALA A 5 -18.76 28.76 27.02
N LYS A 6 -19.50 27.69 27.35
CA LYS A 6 -19.07 26.31 27.21
C LYS A 6 -18.73 26.06 25.74
N LEU A 7 -17.42 25.95 25.45
CA LEU A 7 -16.95 25.35 24.21
C LEU A 7 -17.52 23.93 24.12
N SER A 8 -18.37 23.67 23.13
CA SER A 8 -18.83 22.32 22.79
C SER A 8 -17.61 21.49 22.42
N SER A 9 -17.36 20.45 23.18
CA SER A 9 -16.34 19.45 22.90
C SER A 9 -16.57 18.90 21.50
N GLY A 10 -15.60 19.13 20.61
CA GLY A 10 -15.58 18.50 19.29
C GLY A 10 -15.64 16.96 19.41
N PRO A 11 -15.93 16.25 18.31
CA PRO A 11 -16.11 14.79 18.35
C PRO A 11 -14.88 14.15 19.04
N ASP A 12 -15.18 13.40 20.08
CA ASP A 12 -14.21 12.71 20.91
C ASP A 12 -13.50 11.63 20.07
N VAL A 13 -12.30 11.93 19.62
CA VAL A 13 -11.44 11.02 18.83
C VAL A 13 -10.98 9.81 19.67
N SER A 14 -11.22 9.82 20.98
CA SER A 14 -10.89 8.70 21.89
C SER A 14 -11.83 7.50 21.75
N ARG A 15 -12.91 7.60 20.98
CA ARG A 15 -13.84 6.50 20.70
C ARG A 15 -13.49 5.62 19.50
N LEU A 16 -12.35 5.84 18.87
CA LEU A 16 -11.80 4.83 17.96
C LEU A 16 -11.43 3.63 18.84
N THR A 17 -12.22 2.57 18.77
CA THR A 17 -11.90 1.29 19.42
C THR A 17 -10.45 0.95 19.11
N PRO A 18 -9.58 0.81 20.12
CA PRO A 18 -8.19 0.47 19.84
C PRO A 18 -8.20 -0.90 19.16
N HIS A 19 -7.71 -0.94 17.92
CA HIS A 19 -7.57 -2.21 17.20
C HIS A 19 -6.74 -3.17 18.04
N ALA A 20 -7.10 -4.45 18.03
CA ALA A 20 -6.47 -5.47 18.86
C ALA A 20 -4.96 -5.50 18.65
N SER A 21 -4.19 -5.40 19.73
CA SER A 21 -2.74 -5.40 19.68
C SER A 21 -2.19 -6.76 19.19
N LEU A 22 -0.96 -6.74 18.65
CA LEU A 22 -0.24 -7.92 18.20
C LEU A 22 0.33 -8.71 19.39
N THR A 23 -0.55 -9.29 20.22
CA THR A 23 -0.15 -10.08 21.38
C THR A 23 0.31 -11.48 20.97
N GLY A 24 1.25 -12.07 21.73
CA GLY A 24 1.73 -13.45 21.51
C GLY A 24 2.80 -13.59 20.42
N LEU A 25 3.28 -12.51 19.83
CA LEU A 25 4.38 -12.54 18.86
C LEU A 25 5.73 -12.29 19.53
N SER A 26 6.79 -12.90 18.99
CA SER A 26 8.15 -12.67 19.49
C SER A 26 8.63 -11.25 19.25
N LYS A 27 9.47 -10.71 20.13
CA LYS A 27 10.08 -9.37 19.97
C LYS A 27 10.71 -9.13 18.60
N PRO A 28 11.49 -10.08 18.01
CA PRO A 28 12.03 -9.91 16.66
C PRO A 28 10.96 -9.79 15.58
N THR A 29 9.84 -10.53 15.70
CA THR A 29 8.73 -10.47 14.77
C THR A 29 8.03 -9.11 14.84
N LEU A 30 7.76 -8.61 16.05
CA LEU A 30 7.17 -7.28 16.27
C LEU A 30 8.07 -6.17 15.70
N ALA A 31 9.39 -6.24 15.90
CA ALA A 31 10.32 -5.27 15.35
C ALA A 31 10.34 -5.26 13.80
N ARG A 32 10.15 -6.43 13.17
CA ARG A 32 10.04 -6.53 11.70
C ARG A 32 8.72 -5.97 11.20
N LEU A 33 7.61 -6.27 11.88
CA LEU A 33 6.29 -5.71 11.54
C LEU A 33 6.27 -4.19 11.69
N ALA A 34 6.91 -3.64 12.72
CA ALA A 34 7.03 -2.20 12.91
C ALA A 34 7.77 -1.50 11.76
N LYS A 35 8.76 -2.15 11.12
CA LYS A 35 9.42 -1.64 9.90
C LYS A 35 8.48 -1.56 8.69
N LEU A 36 7.39 -2.32 8.70
CA LEU A 36 6.32 -2.28 7.69
C LEU A 36 5.16 -1.37 8.12
N ASN A 37 5.32 -0.60 9.21
CA ASN A 37 4.28 0.21 9.84
C ASN A 37 3.06 -0.61 10.31
N ILE A 38 3.25 -1.88 10.65
CA ILE A 38 2.22 -2.77 11.14
C ILE A 38 2.33 -2.82 12.67
N THR A 39 1.33 -2.27 13.36
CA THR A 39 1.28 -2.15 14.81
C THR A 39 0.07 -2.85 15.44
N SER A 40 -0.94 -3.17 14.64
CA SER A 40 -2.18 -3.80 15.07
C SER A 40 -2.56 -4.96 14.13
N LYS A 41 -3.54 -5.76 14.55
CA LYS A 41 -4.13 -6.79 13.69
C LYS A 41 -4.89 -6.19 12.52
N PHE A 42 -5.47 -5.01 12.70
CA PHE A 42 -6.12 -4.28 11.62
C PHE A 42 -5.12 -3.88 10.54
N ASP A 43 -3.92 -3.42 10.92
CA ASP A 43 -2.85 -3.09 9.96
C ASP A 43 -2.42 -4.34 9.17
N LEU A 44 -2.39 -5.53 9.83
CA LEU A 44 -2.15 -6.80 9.13
C LEU A 44 -3.25 -7.10 8.10
N ALA A 45 -4.51 -6.92 8.46
CA ALA A 45 -5.62 -7.14 7.53
C ALA A 45 -5.61 -6.14 6.36
N LEU A 46 -5.06 -4.94 6.54
CA LEU A 46 -4.89 -3.93 5.49
C LEU A 46 -3.53 -3.97 4.80
N HIS A 47 -2.66 -4.90 5.18
CA HIS A 47 -1.39 -5.10 4.48
C HIS A 47 -1.62 -5.86 3.18
N LEU A 48 -2.08 -5.14 2.15
CA LEU A 48 -2.55 -5.71 0.89
C LEU A 48 -1.40 -6.26 0.02
N PRO A 49 -1.68 -7.29 -0.80
CA PRO A 49 -0.69 -7.88 -1.70
C PRO A 49 -0.18 -6.90 -2.75
N LEU A 50 1.09 -7.05 -3.13
CA LEU A 50 1.70 -6.35 -4.27
C LEU A 50 1.31 -6.99 -5.59
N ARG A 51 1.30 -8.32 -5.61
CA ARG A 51 0.98 -9.17 -6.77
C ARG A 51 0.47 -10.52 -6.29
N TYR A 52 0.05 -11.33 -7.24
CA TYR A 52 -0.41 -12.69 -7.01
C TYR A 52 0.38 -13.66 -7.87
N ASP A 53 0.74 -14.78 -7.29
CA ASP A 53 1.37 -15.89 -7.98
C ASP A 53 0.30 -16.98 -8.19
N ASP A 54 0.20 -17.53 -9.40
CA ASP A 54 -0.76 -18.59 -9.71
C ASP A 54 -0.16 -19.95 -9.37
N GLU A 55 -0.54 -20.47 -8.21
CA GLU A 55 -0.19 -21.83 -7.76
C GLU A 55 -1.41 -22.77 -7.81
N THR A 56 -2.46 -22.39 -8.54
CA THR A 56 -3.70 -23.16 -8.63
C THR A 56 -3.65 -24.21 -9.74
N HIS A 57 -2.72 -24.07 -10.68
CA HIS A 57 -2.56 -24.94 -11.82
C HIS A 57 -1.18 -25.60 -11.85
N LEU A 58 -1.15 -26.94 -11.96
CA LEU A 58 0.09 -27.72 -12.16
C LEU A 58 0.34 -27.86 -13.67
N TYR A 59 1.52 -27.40 -14.08
CA TYR A 59 2.00 -27.61 -15.44
C TYR A 59 2.80 -28.90 -15.52
N PRO A 60 2.56 -29.78 -16.52
CA PRO A 60 3.51 -30.82 -16.85
C PRO A 60 4.87 -30.19 -17.19
N ILE A 61 5.98 -30.77 -16.70
CA ILE A 61 7.32 -30.19 -16.89
C ILE A 61 7.65 -29.96 -18.36
N LYS A 62 7.24 -30.88 -19.24
CA LYS A 62 7.47 -30.79 -20.69
C LYS A 62 6.73 -29.61 -21.36
N ASP A 63 5.56 -29.21 -20.82
CA ASP A 63 4.68 -28.20 -21.38
C ASP A 63 4.83 -26.85 -20.66
N ALA A 64 5.75 -26.76 -19.68
CA ALA A 64 5.99 -25.56 -18.90
C ALA A 64 6.57 -24.43 -19.78
N PRO A 65 5.86 -23.28 -19.92
CA PRO A 65 6.25 -22.22 -20.82
C PRO A 65 7.51 -21.49 -20.35
N ASP A 66 8.44 -21.26 -21.28
CA ASP A 66 9.68 -20.51 -21.02
C ASP A 66 9.41 -19.05 -20.64
N GLY A 67 10.17 -18.51 -19.70
CA GLY A 67 10.04 -17.15 -19.21
C GLY A 67 8.84 -16.90 -18.30
N GLN A 68 8.03 -17.90 -17.97
CA GLN A 68 6.86 -17.75 -17.11
C GLN A 68 7.06 -18.39 -15.74
N HIS A 69 6.40 -17.80 -14.72
CA HIS A 69 6.33 -18.38 -13.39
C HIS A 69 5.21 -19.40 -13.34
N VAL A 70 5.54 -20.65 -13.12
CA VAL A 70 4.59 -21.76 -13.10
C VAL A 70 4.83 -22.69 -11.91
N LEU A 71 3.79 -23.43 -11.56
CA LEU A 71 3.85 -24.50 -10.57
C LEU A 71 4.04 -25.83 -11.29
N VAL A 72 5.09 -26.56 -10.95
CA VAL A 72 5.36 -27.92 -11.42
C VAL A 72 5.48 -28.86 -10.24
N GLU A 73 5.24 -30.15 -10.49
CA GLU A 73 5.43 -31.20 -9.50
C GLU A 73 6.22 -32.35 -10.14
N GLY A 74 7.21 -32.85 -9.42
CA GLY A 74 8.03 -33.97 -9.88
C GLY A 74 8.69 -34.70 -8.72
N GLU A 75 9.21 -35.89 -9.01
CA GLU A 75 10.01 -36.66 -8.09
C GLU A 75 11.49 -36.31 -8.27
N VAL A 76 12.22 -36.15 -7.17
CA VAL A 76 13.64 -35.88 -7.19
C VAL A 76 14.39 -37.12 -7.71
N THR A 77 15.07 -36.96 -8.82
CA THR A 77 15.91 -38.03 -9.43
C THR A 77 17.36 -37.92 -8.98
N GLU A 78 17.84 -36.70 -8.77
CA GLU A 78 19.22 -36.43 -8.40
C GLU A 78 19.32 -35.16 -7.55
N CYS A 79 20.22 -35.14 -6.56
CA CYS A 79 20.46 -33.96 -5.69
C CYS A 79 21.96 -33.80 -5.44
N ASP A 80 22.60 -32.83 -6.10
CA ASP A 80 24.03 -32.66 -6.10
C ASP A 80 24.47 -31.25 -5.67
N ILE A 81 25.60 -31.19 -4.94
CA ILE A 81 26.31 -29.95 -4.66
C ILE A 81 27.42 -29.75 -5.70
N LYS A 82 27.22 -28.85 -6.63
CA LYS A 82 28.24 -28.49 -7.62
C LYS A 82 29.06 -27.28 -7.13
N TYR A 83 30.37 -27.32 -7.34
CA TYR A 83 31.30 -26.29 -6.87
C TYR A 83 31.78 -25.36 -7.98
N ARG A 84 31.55 -25.70 -9.25
CA ARG A 84 31.94 -24.89 -10.43
C ARG A 84 30.72 -24.52 -11.24
N PRO A 85 30.64 -23.28 -11.78
CA PRO A 85 31.54 -22.14 -11.61
C PRO A 85 31.50 -21.53 -10.20
N ARG A 86 30.45 -21.83 -9.41
CA ARG A 86 30.29 -21.47 -7.99
C ARG A 86 29.55 -22.55 -7.24
N ARG A 87 29.69 -22.58 -5.90
CA ARG A 87 28.95 -23.52 -5.05
C ARG A 87 27.43 -23.30 -5.24
N GLN A 88 26.73 -24.38 -5.60
CA GLN A 88 25.29 -24.40 -5.83
C GLN A 88 24.73 -25.78 -5.54
N LEU A 89 23.47 -25.82 -5.09
CA LEU A 89 22.71 -27.06 -5.02
C LEU A 89 21.90 -27.16 -6.33
N VAL A 90 22.03 -28.29 -7.01
CA VAL A 90 21.28 -28.63 -8.22
C VAL A 90 20.46 -29.87 -7.92
N VAL A 91 19.14 -29.77 -8.09
CA VAL A 91 18.19 -30.84 -7.85
C VAL A 91 17.44 -31.11 -9.14
N HIS A 92 17.54 -32.31 -9.65
CA HIS A 92 16.78 -32.72 -10.83
C HIS A 92 15.46 -33.35 -10.38
N ILE A 93 14.34 -32.85 -10.94
CA ILE A 93 13.02 -33.42 -10.72
C ILE A 93 12.43 -33.88 -12.05
N ALA A 94 11.63 -34.94 -12.03
CA ALA A 94 10.94 -35.47 -13.20
C ALA A 94 9.50 -35.86 -12.86
N ASP A 95 8.57 -35.68 -13.84
CA ASP A 95 7.15 -36.04 -13.73
C ASP A 95 6.75 -37.20 -14.64
N GLY A 96 7.72 -37.86 -15.26
CA GLY A 96 7.53 -38.94 -16.26
C GLY A 96 7.31 -38.38 -17.68
N GLY A 97 7.03 -37.11 -17.87
CA GLY A 97 6.91 -36.47 -19.20
C GLY A 97 8.08 -35.56 -19.53
N GLY A 98 8.78 -35.02 -18.49
CA GLY A 98 9.90 -34.11 -18.63
C GLY A 98 10.78 -34.11 -17.40
N ALA A 99 11.93 -33.40 -17.51
CA ALA A 99 12.84 -33.17 -16.39
C ALA A 99 13.18 -31.69 -16.27
N LEU A 100 13.41 -31.25 -15.03
CA LEU A 100 13.67 -29.85 -14.69
C LEU A 100 14.77 -29.77 -13.62
N ALA A 101 15.73 -28.84 -13.78
CA ALA A 101 16.75 -28.58 -12.80
C ALA A 101 16.34 -27.41 -11.87
N LEU A 102 16.29 -27.64 -10.56
CA LEU A 102 16.11 -26.61 -9.54
C LEU A 102 17.48 -26.18 -9.03
N ARG A 103 17.84 -24.89 -9.15
CA ARG A 103 19.15 -24.37 -8.76
C ARG A 103 19.07 -23.42 -7.59
N PHE A 104 19.88 -23.68 -6.56
CA PHE A 104 19.99 -22.84 -5.36
C PHE A 104 21.43 -22.40 -5.16
N PHE A 105 21.73 -21.13 -5.32
CA PHE A 105 23.07 -20.57 -5.06
C PHE A 105 23.32 -20.28 -3.58
N SER A 106 22.24 -20.16 -2.81
CA SER A 106 22.26 -20.08 -1.35
C SER A 106 21.34 -21.15 -0.80
N PHE A 107 21.86 -22.06 0.02
CA PHE A 107 21.10 -23.18 0.55
C PHE A 107 21.68 -23.64 1.90
N TYR A 108 20.83 -24.28 2.69
CA TYR A 108 21.17 -24.85 3.98
C TYR A 108 21.29 -26.39 3.89
N GLY A 109 22.05 -26.98 4.81
CA GLY A 109 22.18 -28.44 4.85
C GLY A 109 20.85 -29.20 5.04
N SER A 110 19.87 -28.59 5.68
CA SER A 110 18.53 -29.16 5.79
C SER A 110 17.80 -29.25 4.44
N GLN A 111 18.04 -28.33 3.51
CA GLN A 111 17.45 -28.41 2.17
C GLN A 111 17.97 -29.61 1.38
N VAL A 112 19.28 -29.92 1.50
CA VAL A 112 19.85 -31.08 0.85
C VAL A 112 19.20 -32.38 1.35
N LYS A 113 18.98 -32.49 2.68
CA LYS A 113 18.28 -33.64 3.27
C LYS A 113 16.83 -33.78 2.87
N HIS A 114 16.11 -32.65 2.68
CA HIS A 114 14.71 -32.67 2.29
C HIS A 114 14.49 -32.93 0.79
N LEU A 115 15.52 -32.71 -0.03
CA LEU A 115 15.50 -32.89 -1.47
C LEU A 115 16.25 -34.15 -1.92
N GLU A 116 16.20 -35.20 -1.10
CA GLU A 116 16.79 -36.49 -1.44
C GLU A 116 16.05 -37.19 -2.60
N ALA A 117 16.75 -38.05 -3.32
CA ALA A 117 16.15 -38.81 -4.41
C ALA A 117 14.91 -39.61 -3.93
N GLY A 118 13.87 -39.62 -4.70
CA GLY A 118 12.56 -40.19 -4.36
C GLY A 118 11.60 -39.23 -3.64
N ALA A 119 12.07 -38.06 -3.16
CA ALA A 119 11.19 -37.06 -2.58
C ALA A 119 10.31 -36.42 -3.67
N ARG A 120 9.00 -36.30 -3.42
CA ARG A 120 8.10 -35.57 -4.32
C ARG A 120 8.07 -34.10 -3.98
N VAL A 121 8.37 -33.27 -4.97
CA VAL A 121 8.56 -31.82 -4.79
C VAL A 121 7.61 -31.08 -5.71
N ARG A 122 6.93 -30.10 -5.13
CA ARG A 122 6.20 -29.09 -5.88
C ARG A 122 6.99 -27.80 -5.87
N ALA A 123 7.39 -27.30 -7.03
CA ALA A 123 8.23 -26.12 -7.20
C ALA A 123 7.49 -25.03 -7.99
N PHE A 124 7.58 -23.78 -7.51
CA PHE A 124 7.05 -22.61 -8.19
C PHE A 124 8.17 -21.62 -8.51
N GLY A 125 8.30 -21.27 -9.76
CA GLY A 125 9.35 -20.35 -10.21
C GLY A 125 9.27 -20.11 -11.72
N GLU A 126 10.14 -19.24 -12.21
CA GLU A 126 10.29 -18.96 -13.63
C GLU A 126 11.03 -20.11 -14.32
N ILE A 127 10.42 -20.67 -15.36
CA ILE A 127 11.09 -21.62 -16.25
C ILE A 127 12.07 -20.83 -17.12
N ARG A 128 13.28 -21.34 -17.24
CA ARG A 128 14.32 -20.80 -18.13
C ARG A 128 14.95 -21.94 -18.90
N GLN A 129 15.16 -21.74 -20.20
CA GLN A 129 15.95 -22.67 -20.98
C GLN A 129 17.44 -22.43 -20.72
N GLY A 130 18.04 -23.37 -19.99
CA GLY A 130 19.48 -23.39 -19.74
C GLY A 130 20.24 -24.21 -20.76
N PHE A 131 21.59 -24.20 -20.68
CA PHE A 131 22.44 -24.97 -21.59
C PHE A 131 22.21 -26.50 -21.47
N PHE A 132 21.77 -26.97 -20.30
CA PHE A 132 21.53 -28.39 -20.02
C PHE A 132 20.05 -28.76 -19.91
N GLY A 133 19.14 -27.95 -20.47
CA GLY A 133 17.70 -28.14 -20.41
C GLY A 133 16.97 -27.10 -19.57
N ALA A 134 15.70 -27.34 -19.29
CA ALA A 134 14.88 -26.41 -18.51
C ALA A 134 15.35 -26.34 -17.06
N GLU A 135 15.38 -25.12 -16.51
CA GLU A 135 15.78 -24.88 -15.13
C GLU A 135 14.93 -23.83 -14.43
N MET A 136 14.83 -23.90 -13.13
CA MET A 136 14.34 -22.85 -12.24
C MET A 136 15.44 -22.40 -11.30
N VAL A 137 15.63 -21.09 -11.16
CA VAL A 137 16.64 -20.51 -10.25
C VAL A 137 15.95 -20.00 -8.99
N HIS A 138 16.37 -20.52 -7.83
CA HIS A 138 15.76 -20.20 -6.53
C HIS A 138 14.23 -20.32 -6.48
N PRO A 139 13.64 -21.44 -6.99
CA PRO A 139 12.21 -21.62 -6.89
C PRO A 139 11.76 -21.69 -5.42
N ARG A 140 10.53 -21.32 -5.18
CA ARG A 140 9.84 -21.74 -3.95
C ARG A 140 9.49 -23.21 -4.11
N TYR A 141 9.71 -24.00 -3.07
CA TYR A 141 9.38 -25.42 -3.14
C TYR A 141 8.78 -25.92 -1.82
N ARG A 142 8.05 -26.99 -1.91
CA ARG A 142 7.57 -27.78 -0.78
C ARG A 142 7.59 -29.25 -1.11
N ILE A 143 7.85 -30.06 -0.08
CA ILE A 143 7.68 -31.52 -0.19
C ILE A 143 6.19 -31.81 -0.13
N VAL A 144 5.73 -32.66 -1.01
CA VAL A 144 4.31 -33.04 -1.13
C VAL A 144 4.17 -34.56 -1.20
N HIS A 145 2.97 -35.06 -0.95
CA HIS A 145 2.60 -36.44 -1.19
C HIS A 145 1.76 -36.54 -2.47
N ALA A 146 1.75 -37.70 -3.10
CA ALA A 146 0.93 -37.93 -4.29
C ALA A 146 -0.55 -37.61 -4.00
N GLY A 147 -1.18 -36.84 -4.91
CA GLY A 147 -2.59 -36.46 -4.77
C GLY A 147 -2.86 -35.27 -3.82
N MET A 148 -1.82 -34.63 -3.27
CA MET A 148 -2.02 -33.41 -2.46
C MET A 148 -2.66 -32.31 -3.33
N PRO A 149 -3.76 -31.67 -2.88
CA PRO A 149 -4.43 -30.63 -3.69
C PRO A 149 -3.53 -29.44 -3.94
N VAL A 150 -3.75 -28.74 -5.03
CA VAL A 150 -3.16 -27.41 -5.32
C VAL A 150 -3.87 -26.32 -4.54
N ALA A 151 -3.36 -25.10 -4.62
CA ALA A 151 -4.04 -23.94 -4.02
C ALA A 151 -5.39 -23.72 -4.74
N GLU A 152 -6.43 -23.39 -3.97
CA GLU A 152 -7.77 -23.07 -4.50
C GLU A 152 -7.90 -21.60 -4.90
N ALA A 153 -6.99 -20.75 -4.44
CA ALA A 153 -6.95 -19.31 -4.72
C ALA A 153 -5.54 -18.89 -5.15
N LEU A 154 -5.45 -17.77 -5.84
CA LEU A 154 -4.17 -17.17 -6.18
C LEU A 154 -3.37 -16.85 -4.92
N THR A 155 -2.08 -17.16 -4.94
CA THR A 155 -1.20 -16.98 -3.78
C THR A 155 -0.75 -15.52 -3.67
N PRO A 156 -1.12 -14.78 -2.60
CA PRO A 156 -0.73 -13.39 -2.44
C PRO A 156 0.74 -13.24 -2.08
N VAL A 157 1.39 -12.25 -2.69
CA VAL A 157 2.78 -11.83 -2.39
C VAL A 157 2.75 -10.45 -1.78
N TYR A 158 3.17 -10.36 -0.52
CA TYR A 158 3.09 -9.14 0.29
C TYR A 158 4.40 -8.32 0.27
N PRO A 159 4.32 -7.00 0.49
CA PRO A 159 5.48 -6.21 0.88
C PRO A 159 6.12 -6.82 2.12
N THR A 160 7.44 -6.98 2.14
CA THR A 160 8.14 -7.60 3.26
C THR A 160 9.44 -6.87 3.59
N THR A 161 10.08 -7.24 4.69
CA THR A 161 11.37 -6.70 5.13
C THR A 161 12.36 -7.83 5.40
N ALA A 162 13.65 -7.51 5.46
CA ALA A 162 14.69 -8.50 5.72
C ALA A 162 14.38 -9.35 6.97
N GLY A 163 14.43 -10.66 6.80
CA GLY A 163 14.16 -11.65 7.85
C GLY A 163 12.67 -11.94 8.12
N MET A 164 11.73 -11.36 7.35
CA MET A 164 10.31 -11.73 7.38
C MET A 164 9.97 -12.53 6.11
N GLY A 165 9.74 -13.83 6.27
CA GLY A 165 9.34 -14.71 5.16
C GLY A 165 7.87 -14.51 4.78
N GLN A 166 7.53 -14.74 3.49
CA GLN A 166 6.16 -14.65 2.98
C GLN A 166 5.20 -15.57 3.73
N ASP A 167 5.59 -16.81 4.00
CA ASP A 167 4.73 -17.78 4.69
C ASP A 167 4.39 -17.35 6.13
N THR A 168 5.37 -16.75 6.82
CA THR A 168 5.12 -16.19 8.15
C THR A 168 4.12 -15.04 8.09
N LEU A 169 4.29 -14.15 7.11
CA LEU A 169 3.42 -12.99 6.93
C LEU A 169 2.00 -13.41 6.53
N ARG A 170 1.85 -14.37 5.59
CA ARG A 170 0.55 -14.95 5.23
C ARG A 170 -0.19 -15.50 6.44
N LYS A 171 0.46 -16.34 7.24
CA LYS A 171 -0.16 -16.92 8.46
C LYS A 171 -0.59 -15.84 9.46
N LEU A 172 0.16 -14.76 9.59
CA LEU A 172 -0.20 -13.66 10.48
C LEU A 172 -1.41 -12.88 9.94
N ILE A 173 -1.45 -12.63 8.64
CA ILE A 173 -2.56 -11.95 7.97
C ILE A 173 -3.83 -12.81 8.05
N GLU A 174 -3.76 -14.10 7.73
CA GLU A 174 -4.89 -15.04 7.84
C GLU A 174 -5.51 -15.02 9.24
N ARG A 175 -4.68 -15.09 10.29
CA ARG A 175 -5.14 -14.98 11.68
C ARG A 175 -5.77 -13.62 11.98
N ALA A 176 -5.23 -12.55 11.45
CA ALA A 176 -5.77 -11.21 11.61
C ALA A 176 -7.15 -11.09 10.93
N LEU A 177 -7.30 -11.56 9.70
CA LEU A 177 -8.55 -11.55 8.95
C LEU A 177 -9.69 -12.30 9.68
N VAL A 178 -9.37 -13.41 10.34
CA VAL A 178 -10.36 -14.18 11.12
C VAL A 178 -10.72 -13.47 12.43
N SER A 179 -9.75 -12.83 13.10
CA SER A 179 -9.93 -12.26 14.44
C SER A 179 -10.38 -10.81 14.46
N GLU A 180 -10.17 -10.04 13.37
CA GLU A 180 -10.55 -8.62 13.31
C GLU A 180 -11.99 -8.44 12.80
N LYS A 181 -12.68 -7.51 13.45
CA LYS A 181 -13.97 -7.04 12.99
C LYS A 181 -13.77 -5.99 11.90
N LEU A 182 -13.87 -6.41 10.65
CA LEU A 182 -13.84 -5.51 9.50
C LEU A 182 -15.25 -4.94 9.26
N GLU A 183 -15.63 -3.99 10.10
CA GLU A 183 -16.97 -3.41 10.07
C GLU A 183 -17.16 -2.48 8.86
N GLU A 184 -18.39 -2.48 8.33
CA GLU A 184 -18.76 -1.54 7.27
C GLU A 184 -19.03 -0.16 7.87
N THR A 185 -18.34 0.85 7.35
CA THR A 185 -18.48 2.23 7.82
C THR A 185 -19.27 3.13 6.85
N LEU A 186 -19.49 2.64 5.62
CA LEU A 186 -20.21 3.40 4.59
C LEU A 186 -21.71 3.02 4.62
N PRO A 187 -22.61 4.00 4.41
CA PRO A 187 -24.03 3.73 4.26
C PRO A 187 -24.32 2.82 3.05
N GLU A 188 -25.29 1.93 3.17
CA GLU A 188 -25.68 0.98 2.13
C GLU A 188 -26.12 1.63 0.81
N ASP A 189 -26.80 2.78 0.88
CA ASP A 189 -27.21 3.57 -0.30
C ASP A 189 -26.00 4.11 -1.06
N LEU A 190 -24.94 4.51 -0.34
CA LEU A 190 -23.68 4.96 -0.95
C LEU A 190 -22.95 3.81 -1.65
N LEU A 191 -22.87 2.64 -1.01
CA LEU A 191 -22.28 1.45 -1.61
C LEU A 191 -22.97 1.07 -2.91
N LYS A 192 -24.31 1.04 -2.91
CA LYS A 192 -25.11 0.74 -4.10
C LYS A 192 -24.92 1.76 -5.21
N ARG A 193 -24.97 3.06 -4.87
CA ARG A 193 -24.81 4.16 -5.83
C ARG A 193 -23.44 4.14 -6.51
N LEU A 194 -22.37 3.84 -5.76
CA LEU A 194 -21.00 3.82 -6.25
C LEU A 194 -20.59 2.44 -6.79
N LYS A 195 -21.45 1.43 -6.67
CA LYS A 195 -21.18 0.02 -7.03
C LYS A 195 -19.90 -0.49 -6.36
N LEU A 196 -19.77 -0.25 -5.06
CA LEU A 196 -18.66 -0.70 -4.24
C LEU A 196 -19.06 -1.95 -3.46
N PRO A 197 -18.18 -2.95 -3.34
CA PRO A 197 -18.38 -4.09 -2.45
C PRO A 197 -18.32 -3.63 -0.98
N ARG A 198 -18.82 -4.46 -0.06
CA ARG A 198 -18.64 -4.25 1.37
C ARG A 198 -17.16 -4.32 1.73
N PHE A 199 -16.76 -3.57 2.76
CA PHE A 199 -15.36 -3.46 3.17
C PHE A 199 -14.73 -4.81 3.45
N ARG A 200 -15.39 -5.63 4.31
CA ARG A 200 -14.92 -6.97 4.63
C ARG A 200 -14.74 -7.83 3.38
N ASP A 201 -15.72 -7.85 2.50
CA ASP A 201 -15.70 -8.69 1.29
C ASP A 201 -14.55 -8.28 0.36
N ALA A 202 -14.31 -6.97 0.22
CA ALA A 202 -13.21 -6.46 -0.56
C ALA A 202 -11.85 -6.85 0.01
N VAL A 203 -11.66 -6.73 1.33
CA VAL A 203 -10.41 -7.12 2.01
C VAL A 203 -10.17 -8.61 1.87
N PHE A 204 -11.15 -9.44 2.20
CA PHE A 204 -11.04 -10.90 2.09
C PHE A 204 -10.74 -11.35 0.66
N PHE A 205 -11.44 -10.78 -0.32
CA PHE A 205 -11.19 -11.07 -1.72
C PHE A 205 -9.75 -10.75 -2.13
N LEU A 206 -9.21 -9.61 -1.73
CA LEU A 206 -7.83 -9.23 -2.08
C LEU A 206 -6.77 -10.13 -1.43
N HIS A 207 -7.10 -10.81 -0.34
CA HIS A 207 -6.19 -11.78 0.26
C HIS A 207 -6.34 -13.20 -0.32
N ASN A 208 -7.52 -13.52 -0.87
CA ASN A 208 -7.83 -14.84 -1.45
C ASN A 208 -8.63 -14.71 -2.75
N PRO A 209 -8.05 -14.12 -3.81
CA PRO A 209 -8.79 -13.97 -5.06
C PRO A 209 -8.94 -15.32 -5.76
N SER A 210 -10.14 -15.55 -6.33
CA SER A 210 -10.41 -16.71 -7.16
C SER A 210 -9.49 -16.75 -8.38
N PRO A 211 -9.01 -17.92 -8.82
CA PRO A 211 -8.20 -18.07 -10.01
C PRO A 211 -8.92 -17.67 -11.31
N GLU A 212 -10.27 -17.67 -11.29
CA GLU A 212 -11.10 -17.28 -12.44
C GLU A 212 -11.07 -15.77 -12.73
N VAL A 213 -10.60 -14.97 -11.77
CA VAL A 213 -10.52 -13.52 -11.93
C VAL A 213 -9.36 -13.15 -12.85
N ALA A 214 -9.63 -12.29 -13.83
CA ALA A 214 -8.61 -11.80 -14.73
C ALA A 214 -7.43 -11.19 -13.94
N GLN A 215 -6.26 -11.81 -14.04
CA GLN A 215 -5.05 -11.38 -13.33
C GLN A 215 -4.68 -9.93 -13.66
N GLU A 216 -4.97 -9.49 -14.90
CA GLU A 216 -4.77 -8.10 -15.32
C GLU A 216 -5.56 -7.11 -14.45
N ALA A 217 -6.81 -7.42 -14.09
CA ALA A 217 -7.64 -6.57 -13.24
C ALA A 217 -7.09 -6.48 -11.81
N LEU A 218 -6.42 -7.52 -11.32
CA LEU A 218 -5.73 -7.51 -10.04
C LEU A 218 -4.42 -6.72 -10.11
N GLN A 219 -3.60 -6.92 -11.15
CA GLN A 219 -2.32 -6.25 -11.35
C GLN A 219 -2.49 -4.74 -11.60
N SER A 220 -3.43 -4.36 -12.49
CA SER A 220 -3.78 -2.96 -12.77
C SER A 220 -4.58 -2.29 -11.66
N ARG A 221 -4.98 -3.07 -10.63
CA ARG A 221 -5.81 -2.62 -9.51
C ARG A 221 -7.13 -1.97 -9.95
N THR A 222 -7.76 -2.52 -10.98
CA THR A 222 -9.07 -2.06 -11.50
C THR A 222 -10.26 -2.88 -10.98
N HIS A 223 -10.00 -4.04 -10.38
CA HIS A 223 -11.04 -4.86 -9.76
C HIS A 223 -11.87 -4.08 -8.71
N PRO A 224 -13.19 -4.32 -8.57
CA PRO A 224 -14.05 -3.61 -7.61
C PRO A 224 -13.53 -3.59 -6.18
N ALA A 225 -12.88 -4.67 -5.70
CA ALA A 225 -12.26 -4.71 -4.39
C ALA A 225 -11.14 -3.67 -4.24
N TRP A 226 -10.28 -3.50 -5.26
CA TRP A 226 -9.26 -2.46 -5.28
C TRP A 226 -9.87 -1.05 -5.35
N ARG A 227 -10.97 -0.89 -6.11
CA ARG A 227 -11.70 0.39 -6.16
C ARG A 227 -12.23 0.76 -4.77
N ARG A 228 -12.72 -0.22 -4.02
CA ARG A 228 -13.15 -0.01 -2.64
C ARG A 228 -12.00 0.49 -1.75
N MET A 229 -10.85 -0.16 -1.76
CA MET A 229 -9.69 0.26 -0.97
C MET A 229 -9.23 1.67 -1.32
N LYS A 230 -9.12 1.97 -2.63
CA LYS A 230 -8.78 3.33 -3.10
C LYS A 230 -9.80 4.37 -2.65
N PHE A 231 -11.08 4.04 -2.69
CA PHE A 231 -12.15 4.94 -2.25
C PHE A 231 -12.04 5.24 -0.76
N ASP A 232 -11.87 4.23 0.07
CA ASP A 232 -11.75 4.39 1.53
C ASP A 232 -10.52 5.24 1.90
N GLU A 233 -9.37 4.99 1.27
CA GLU A 233 -8.14 5.76 1.49
C GLU A 233 -8.34 7.25 1.12
N LEU A 234 -8.89 7.53 -0.07
CA LEU A 234 -9.16 8.89 -0.51
C LEU A 234 -10.20 9.59 0.38
N LEU A 235 -11.23 8.87 0.80
CA LEU A 235 -12.23 9.39 1.72
C LEU A 235 -11.62 9.73 3.07
N ALA A 236 -10.79 8.84 3.63
CA ALA A 236 -10.09 9.06 4.90
C ALA A 236 -9.19 10.29 4.83
N GLN A 237 -8.44 10.47 3.74
CA GLN A 237 -7.64 11.67 3.51
C GLN A 237 -8.52 12.94 3.46
N GLN A 238 -9.60 12.92 2.70
CA GLN A 238 -10.51 14.07 2.58
C GLN A 238 -11.15 14.42 3.93
N LEU A 239 -11.61 13.44 4.68
CA LEU A 239 -12.18 13.64 6.01
C LEU A 239 -11.14 14.19 6.98
N SER A 240 -9.92 13.66 6.98
CA SER A 240 -8.81 14.17 7.80
C SER A 240 -8.51 15.64 7.49
N MET A 241 -8.41 15.98 6.20
CA MET A 241 -8.19 17.37 5.77
C MET A 241 -9.35 18.30 6.21
N ARG A 242 -10.60 17.84 6.14
CA ARG A 242 -11.78 18.62 6.61
C ARG A 242 -11.72 18.84 8.12
N VAL A 243 -11.44 17.78 8.91
CA VAL A 243 -11.29 17.88 10.37
C VAL A 243 -10.18 18.86 10.74
N HIS A 244 -9.04 18.80 10.06
CA HIS A 244 -7.96 19.77 10.29
C HIS A 244 -8.35 21.20 9.94
N ARG A 245 -9.10 21.39 8.85
CA ARG A 245 -9.62 22.70 8.43
C ARG A 245 -10.60 23.27 9.47
N GLU A 246 -11.53 22.45 9.95
CA GLU A 246 -12.51 22.89 10.96
C GLU A 246 -11.81 23.22 12.29
N ARG A 247 -10.85 22.40 12.74
CA ARG A 247 -10.05 22.71 13.94
C ARG A 247 -9.31 24.04 13.82
N ARG A 248 -8.71 24.34 12.67
CA ARG A 248 -8.03 25.61 12.45
C ARG A 248 -9.00 26.80 12.41
N ARG A 249 -10.17 26.63 11.81
CA ARG A 249 -11.21 27.69 11.86
C ARG A 249 -11.61 28.03 13.28
N GLY A 250 -11.64 27.03 14.18
CA GLY A 250 -11.90 27.22 15.59
C GLY A 250 -10.80 27.97 16.38
N LEU A 251 -9.58 28.09 15.82
CA LEU A 251 -8.49 28.79 16.52
C LEU A 251 -8.71 30.31 16.58
N GLY A 252 -9.58 30.87 15.74
CA GLY A 252 -9.77 32.32 15.64
C GLY A 252 -8.53 33.04 15.08
N ALA A 253 -8.74 34.14 14.41
CA ALA A 253 -7.66 35.05 13.99
C ALA A 253 -8.23 36.47 13.94
N PRO A 254 -7.40 37.52 14.17
CA PRO A 254 -7.85 38.87 13.97
C PRO A 254 -8.19 39.12 12.50
N ALA A 255 -9.33 39.71 12.22
CA ALA A 255 -9.66 40.14 10.88
C ALA A 255 -8.76 41.30 10.45
N LEU A 256 -8.04 41.11 9.37
CA LEU A 256 -7.12 42.12 8.83
C LEU A 256 -7.84 42.93 7.74
N HIS A 257 -8.20 44.14 8.06
CA HIS A 257 -8.83 45.07 7.10
C HIS A 257 -7.78 46.03 6.57
N ALA A 258 -7.73 46.22 5.27
CA ALA A 258 -6.86 47.21 4.65
C ALA A 258 -7.13 48.61 5.25
N ARG A 259 -6.12 49.20 5.89
CA ARG A 259 -6.16 50.56 6.45
C ARG A 259 -5.07 51.38 5.78
N GLY A 260 -5.46 52.32 4.95
CA GLY A 260 -4.51 53.22 4.28
C GLY A 260 -4.21 52.81 2.83
N ASP A 261 -3.23 53.51 2.25
CA ASP A 261 -2.93 53.51 0.82
C ASP A 261 -1.67 52.74 0.43
N LEU A 262 -1.12 51.90 1.36
CA LEU A 262 0.12 51.17 1.12
C LEU A 262 0.05 50.18 -0.06
N VAL A 263 -1.09 49.54 -0.21
CA VAL A 263 -1.31 48.62 -1.36
C VAL A 263 -1.30 49.41 -2.68
N GLU A 264 -1.99 50.57 -2.72
CA GLU A 264 -2.04 51.45 -3.89
C GLU A 264 -0.67 52.05 -4.19
N LYS A 265 0.07 52.50 -3.19
CA LYS A 265 1.46 52.99 -3.30
C LYS A 265 2.37 51.92 -3.87
N LEU A 266 2.27 50.66 -3.37
CA LEU A 266 3.07 49.58 -3.93
C LEU A 266 2.71 49.34 -5.39
N LEU A 267 1.42 49.23 -5.70
CA LEU A 267 0.97 49.01 -7.10
C LEU A 267 1.43 50.09 -8.06
N THR A 268 1.44 51.35 -7.62
CA THR A 268 1.93 52.49 -8.42
C THR A 268 3.43 52.50 -8.60
N ALA A 269 4.19 51.99 -7.60
CA ALA A 269 5.63 51.92 -7.63
C ALA A 269 6.19 50.72 -8.42
N LEU A 270 5.37 49.75 -8.78
CA LEU A 270 5.80 48.61 -9.58
C LEU A 270 6.08 49.05 -11.02
N PRO A 271 7.19 48.58 -11.65
CA PRO A 271 7.53 48.86 -13.04
C PRO A 271 6.66 48.10 -14.05
N PHE A 272 5.64 47.38 -13.61
CA PHE A 272 4.72 46.58 -14.42
C PHE A 272 3.33 46.56 -13.77
N THR A 273 2.32 46.18 -14.57
CA THR A 273 0.94 45.96 -14.10
C THR A 273 0.74 44.51 -13.72
N LEU A 274 -0.11 44.22 -12.71
CA LEU A 274 -0.48 42.87 -12.35
C LEU A 274 -1.19 42.16 -13.49
N THR A 275 -0.85 40.92 -13.71
CA THR A 275 -1.62 40.03 -14.60
C THR A 275 -3.02 39.79 -14.02
N GLY A 276 -4.00 39.46 -14.86
CA GLY A 276 -5.34 39.13 -14.41
C GLY A 276 -5.39 37.99 -13.39
N ALA A 277 -4.46 37.01 -13.48
CA ALA A 277 -4.33 35.93 -12.50
C ALA A 277 -3.81 36.43 -11.14
N GLN A 278 -2.77 37.29 -11.14
CA GLN A 278 -2.21 37.87 -9.93
C GLN A 278 -3.25 38.76 -9.21
N ALA A 279 -3.98 39.60 -9.96
CA ALA A 279 -5.05 40.47 -9.42
C ALA A 279 -6.16 39.63 -8.76
N ARG A 280 -6.65 38.58 -9.41
CA ARG A 280 -7.68 37.69 -8.84
C ARG A 280 -7.21 37.02 -7.58
N VAL A 281 -5.98 36.47 -7.55
CA VAL A 281 -5.43 35.77 -6.38
C VAL A 281 -5.20 36.75 -5.22
N ALA A 282 -4.68 37.96 -5.49
CA ALA A 282 -4.51 39.01 -4.49
C ALA A 282 -5.86 39.40 -3.86
N ALA A 283 -6.92 39.55 -4.67
CA ALA A 283 -8.27 39.84 -4.16
C ALA A 283 -8.80 38.71 -3.28
N GLN A 284 -8.64 37.44 -3.68
CA GLN A 284 -9.05 36.27 -2.89
C GLN A 284 -8.29 36.19 -1.54
N ILE A 285 -7.00 36.47 -1.54
CA ILE A 285 -6.19 36.48 -0.32
C ILE A 285 -6.68 37.60 0.60
N ARG A 286 -6.93 38.79 0.06
CA ARG A 286 -7.47 39.92 0.82
C ARG A 286 -8.79 39.58 1.48
N ASP A 287 -9.75 38.98 0.73
CA ASP A 287 -11.03 38.56 1.28
C ASP A 287 -10.88 37.52 2.39
N ASP A 288 -9.97 36.55 2.24
CA ASP A 288 -9.70 35.57 3.29
C ASP A 288 -9.08 36.17 4.55
N LEU A 289 -8.21 37.16 4.43
CA LEU A 289 -7.58 37.88 5.55
C LEU A 289 -8.60 38.69 6.37
N THR A 290 -9.75 39.04 5.81
CA THR A 290 -10.82 39.73 6.57
C THR A 290 -11.67 38.79 7.41
N ARG A 291 -11.47 37.46 7.31
CA ARG A 291 -12.26 36.48 8.05
C ARG A 291 -11.72 36.27 9.46
N PRO A 292 -12.57 35.91 10.44
CA PRO A 292 -12.16 35.74 11.83
C PRO A 292 -11.47 34.40 12.12
N HIS A 293 -10.79 33.82 11.14
CA HIS A 293 -10.04 32.56 11.26
C HIS A 293 -8.76 32.60 10.41
N PRO A 294 -7.72 31.82 10.77
CA PRO A 294 -6.45 31.81 10.05
C PRO A 294 -6.62 31.42 8.60
N MET A 295 -6.08 32.22 7.68
CA MET A 295 -6.00 31.87 6.26
C MET A 295 -4.96 30.78 6.05
N GLN A 296 -5.26 29.82 5.17
CA GLN A 296 -4.32 28.84 4.67
C GLN A 296 -4.53 28.67 3.16
N ARG A 297 -3.59 29.22 2.39
CA ARG A 297 -3.56 29.09 0.93
C ARG A 297 -2.18 28.66 0.48
N LEU A 298 -2.14 27.78 -0.52
CA LEU A 298 -0.93 27.48 -1.28
C LEU A 298 -0.95 28.35 -2.54
N LEU A 299 0.02 29.25 -2.65
CA LEU A 299 0.22 30.02 -3.90
C LEU A 299 1.21 29.25 -4.79
N GLN A 300 0.67 28.70 -5.87
CA GLN A 300 1.44 27.94 -6.85
C GLN A 300 1.57 28.74 -8.16
N GLY A 301 2.73 28.61 -8.80
CA GLY A 301 3.03 29.24 -10.09
C GLY A 301 4.49 28.99 -10.46
N ASP A 302 4.85 29.21 -11.70
CA ASP A 302 6.19 29.01 -12.23
C ASP A 302 7.24 29.98 -11.61
N VAL A 303 8.51 29.68 -11.79
CA VAL A 303 9.59 30.59 -11.41
C VAL A 303 9.43 31.88 -12.19
N GLY A 304 9.49 33.03 -11.51
CA GLY A 304 9.28 34.34 -12.15
C GLY A 304 7.81 34.77 -12.31
N SER A 305 6.82 33.95 -11.92
CA SER A 305 5.38 34.30 -12.05
C SER A 305 4.89 35.41 -11.09
N GLY A 306 5.77 36.05 -10.34
CA GLY A 306 5.43 37.16 -9.43
C GLY A 306 4.78 36.76 -8.13
N LYS A 307 4.97 35.52 -7.64
CA LYS A 307 4.43 35.06 -6.32
C LYS A 307 4.81 36.00 -5.18
N THR A 308 6.03 36.55 -5.20
CA THR A 308 6.52 37.48 -4.17
C THR A 308 5.72 38.77 -4.13
N VAL A 309 5.30 39.30 -5.28
CA VAL A 309 4.45 40.52 -5.32
C VAL A 309 3.09 40.25 -4.71
N VAL A 310 2.47 39.10 -5.00
CA VAL A 310 1.20 38.72 -4.38
C VAL A 310 1.34 38.57 -2.85
N ALA A 311 2.45 37.97 -2.37
CA ALA A 311 2.74 37.88 -0.94
C ALA A 311 2.98 39.24 -0.29
N ALA A 312 3.68 40.15 -0.96
CA ALA A 312 3.88 41.53 -0.49
C ALA A 312 2.56 42.30 -0.36
N LEU A 313 1.66 42.19 -1.35
CA LEU A 313 0.32 42.79 -1.30
C LEU A 313 -0.50 42.25 -0.11
N ALA A 314 -0.39 40.95 0.20
CA ALA A 314 -1.04 40.35 1.36
C ALA A 314 -0.46 40.91 2.70
N ALA A 315 0.87 41.03 2.79
CA ALA A 315 1.54 41.55 3.99
C ALA A 315 1.20 43.02 4.27
N LEU A 316 0.99 43.85 3.25
CA LEU A 316 0.63 45.24 3.39
C LEU A 316 -0.80 45.47 3.87
N GLN A 317 -1.63 44.45 3.91
CA GLN A 317 -3.01 44.56 4.42
C GLN A 317 -3.04 44.78 5.94
N ASP A 318 -2.04 44.33 6.69
CA ASP A 318 -1.94 44.58 8.14
C ASP A 318 -0.91 45.66 8.49
N ARG A 319 -1.37 46.89 8.65
CA ARG A 319 -0.51 48.02 9.08
C ARG A 319 -0.14 48.00 10.57
N LYS A 320 -0.78 47.16 11.39
CA LYS A 320 -0.52 47.15 12.85
C LYS A 320 0.57 46.19 13.27
N SER A 321 1.08 45.32 12.42
CA SER A 321 2.11 44.34 12.80
C SER A 321 3.53 44.92 12.88
N THR A 322 3.70 46.25 12.64
CA THR A 322 4.98 46.94 12.69
C THR A 322 5.09 47.87 13.90
N ARG A 323 4.64 47.42 15.09
CA ARG A 323 5.02 48.03 16.37
C ARG A 323 5.49 46.96 17.33
#